data_a5e00ce4a41b429683ce1b71a824117f
#
_entry.id   a5e00ce4a41b429683ce1b71a824117f
#
_cell.length_a   1.000
_cell.length_b   1.000
_cell.length_c   1.000
_cell.angle_alpha   90.00
_cell.angle_beta   90.00
_cell.angle_gamma   90.00
#
_symmetry.space_group_name_H-M   'P 1'
#
loop_
_entity.id
_entity.type
_entity.pdbx_description
1 polymer ?
#
loop_
_entity_poly.entity_id
_entity_poly.type
_entity_poly.pdbx_seq_one_letter_code
_entity_poly.pdbx_strand_id
1 'polypeptide(L)'
;MGYFHFVLLFIEYISVFRWIKSHFSAFIWVILAFFIGTVRGSHKAKIGEVGLAHRGILFFDELPHFSKSVLEALREPLQDNKIHISRVNAKVEYPSDFLFVAAMNPCPCGNLLHAHKECRCSELDIVRYKNRLSDPFLDRIDLCVVMQQVAPSDTSSISSRQMHEKILEVYRMVKQRGQKSFTAKLSDAEIDKFCVLSAEAKAVLDMAVHKFALSFRSIKKIQKVARTIADLRAGDVIEKGDILEALSYRRR
;
A
#
# COMPACT_ATOMS: atom_id res chain seq x y z
N MET A 1 10.92 -11.17 -15.60
CA MET A 1 11.62 -10.64 -14.42
C MET A 1 11.01 -9.29 -14.08
N GLY A 2 10.06 -9.27 -13.16
CA GLY A 2 9.27 -8.09 -12.83
C GLY A 2 9.91 -7.26 -11.72
N TYR A 3 10.00 -5.97 -11.92
CA TYR A 3 10.64 -5.02 -11.04
C TYR A 3 9.62 -4.18 -10.30
N PHE A 4 9.96 -3.80 -9.07
CA PHE A 4 9.10 -3.23 -8.06
C PHE A 4 9.04 -1.72 -8.13
N HIS A 5 7.83 -1.18 -8.17
CA HIS A 5 7.55 0.19 -7.77
C HIS A 5 6.38 0.15 -6.80
N PHE A 6 6.50 0.89 -5.73
CA PHE A 6 5.37 1.16 -4.86
C PHE A 6 4.46 2.16 -5.57
N VAL A 7 3.19 1.88 -5.56
CA VAL A 7 2.25 2.81 -6.17
C VAL A 7 2.02 3.97 -5.30
N LEU A 8 2.33 5.07 -5.89
CA LEU A 8 1.42 6.16 -5.85
C LEU A 8 1.23 6.77 -7.21
N LEU A 9 -0.01 7.01 -7.51
CA LEU A 9 -0.45 7.98 -8.48
C LEU A 9 0.31 9.31 -8.31
N PHE A 10 1.47 9.37 -8.92
CA PHE A 10 2.26 10.57 -9.08
C PHE A 10 2.22 11.00 -10.53
N ILE A 11 1.01 11.14 -11.05
CA ILE A 11 0.82 11.85 -12.31
C ILE A 11 0.09 13.13 -11.94
N GLU A 12 0.78 14.26 -12.14
CA GLU A 12 0.35 15.61 -11.81
C GLU A 12 0.19 15.88 -10.31
N TYR A 13 1.30 15.88 -9.65
CA TYR A 13 1.52 16.18 -8.23
C TYR A 13 0.74 17.40 -7.69
N ILE A 14 0.48 18.38 -8.52
CA ILE A 14 -0.14 19.64 -8.13
C ILE A 14 -1.68 19.58 -8.21
N SER A 15 -2.26 18.89 -9.16
CA SER A 15 -3.73 18.87 -9.35
C SER A 15 -4.45 17.89 -8.41
N VAL A 16 -3.88 16.69 -8.18
CA VAL A 16 -4.42 15.74 -7.21
C VAL A 16 -4.24 16.27 -5.78
N PHE A 17 -3.11 16.91 -5.48
CA PHE A 17 -2.85 17.54 -4.18
C PHE A 17 -3.82 18.71 -3.92
N ARG A 18 -4.12 19.53 -4.94
CA ARG A 18 -5.13 20.60 -4.86
C ARG A 18 -6.54 20.05 -4.71
N TRP A 19 -6.88 18.98 -5.41
CA TRP A 19 -8.20 18.36 -5.35
C TRP A 19 -8.45 17.66 -4.00
N ILE A 20 -7.48 16.89 -3.50
CA ILE A 20 -7.55 16.27 -2.17
C ILE A 20 -7.64 17.32 -1.07
N LYS A 21 -6.88 18.44 -1.18
CA LYS A 21 -6.92 19.54 -0.22
C LYS A 21 -8.26 20.32 -0.23
N SER A 22 -8.99 20.32 -1.36
CA SER A 22 -10.26 21.04 -1.49
C SER A 22 -11.50 20.19 -1.14
N HIS A 23 -11.40 18.85 -1.18
CA HIS A 23 -12.55 17.95 -1.03
C HIS A 23 -12.47 17.00 0.18
N PHE A 24 -11.30 16.87 0.77
CA PHE A 24 -11.10 16.11 2.00
C PHE A 24 -10.46 17.00 3.05
N SER A 25 -11.08 17.10 4.22
CA SER A 25 -10.43 17.63 5.44
C SER A 25 -9.34 16.70 5.94
N ALA A 26 -8.82 15.83 5.09
CA ALA A 26 -7.76 14.89 5.40
C ALA A 26 -6.41 15.58 5.26
N PHE A 27 -5.72 15.75 6.37
CA PHE A 27 -4.33 16.19 6.39
C PHE A 27 -3.45 15.16 5.67
N ILE A 28 -2.87 15.57 4.54
CA ILE A 28 -1.80 14.80 3.90
C ILE A 28 -0.51 15.22 4.55
N TRP A 29 0.12 14.30 5.26
CA TRP A 29 1.45 14.50 5.81
C TRP A 29 2.48 13.89 4.88
N VAL A 30 3.26 14.76 4.24
CA VAL A 30 4.44 14.35 3.46
C VAL A 30 5.63 14.39 4.40
N ILE A 31 6.18 13.23 4.71
CA ILE A 31 7.41 13.13 5.49
C ILE A 31 8.57 13.03 4.53
N LEU A 32 9.24 14.15 4.29
CA LEU A 32 10.57 14.20 3.69
C LEU A 32 11.61 13.65 4.69
N ALA A 33 12.52 12.83 4.21
CA ALA A 33 13.42 11.89 4.86
C ALA A 33 14.27 12.31 6.08
N PHE A 34 13.95 13.31 6.88
CA PHE A 34 14.93 13.88 7.83
C PHE A 34 14.55 13.96 9.32
N PHE A 35 13.51 13.26 9.85
CA PHE A 35 13.18 13.51 11.26
C PHE A 35 13.12 12.26 12.17
N ILE A 36 13.95 12.31 13.23
CA ILE A 36 14.05 11.32 14.34
C ILE A 36 12.76 11.20 15.18
N GLY A 37 11.77 12.08 14.98
CA GLY A 37 10.49 12.11 15.71
C GLY A 37 9.33 11.39 15.03
N THR A 38 9.55 10.70 13.90
CA THR A 38 8.51 10.26 12.97
C THR A 38 7.44 9.36 13.59
N VAL A 39 7.81 8.40 14.42
CA VAL A 39 6.87 7.41 14.97
C VAL A 39 6.46 7.72 16.41
N ARG A 40 7.38 8.13 17.27
CA ARG A 40 7.20 8.17 18.72
C ARG A 40 7.26 9.56 19.37
N GLY A 41 7.39 10.64 18.59
CA GLY A 41 7.46 12.01 19.12
C GLY A 41 8.72 12.31 19.96
N SER A 42 8.70 13.44 20.68
CA SER A 42 9.80 13.96 21.49
C SER A 42 9.85 13.36 22.92
N HIS A 43 10.81 13.82 23.76
CA HIS A 43 10.98 13.42 25.17
C HIS A 43 9.70 13.51 26.05
N LYS A 44 8.72 14.33 25.69
CA LYS A 44 7.48 14.54 26.45
C LYS A 44 6.30 13.66 26.01
N ALA A 45 6.53 12.46 25.44
CA ALA A 45 5.48 11.57 24.95
C ALA A 45 4.48 12.25 23.99
N LYS A 46 4.93 13.25 23.22
CA LYS A 46 4.10 13.91 22.22
C LYS A 46 3.82 12.95 21.06
N ILE A 47 2.66 13.12 20.43
CA ILE A 47 2.31 12.39 19.21
C ILE A 47 3.33 12.68 18.11
N GLY A 48 3.79 11.62 17.43
CA GLY A 48 4.66 11.73 16.24
C GLY A 48 3.85 11.85 14.96
N GLU A 49 4.54 12.07 13.84
CA GLU A 49 3.93 12.25 12.50
C GLU A 49 2.97 11.11 12.11
N VAL A 50 3.32 9.89 12.47
CA VAL A 50 2.48 8.72 12.20
C VAL A 50 1.13 8.79 12.93
N GLY A 51 1.12 9.29 14.16
CA GLY A 51 -0.12 9.51 14.89
C GLY A 51 -0.92 10.70 14.36
N LEU A 52 -0.24 11.75 13.90
CA LEU A 52 -0.86 12.91 13.27
C LEU A 52 -1.54 12.57 11.92
N ALA A 53 -1.04 11.54 11.23
CA ALA A 53 -1.63 11.05 10.00
C ALA A 53 -2.94 10.26 10.19
N HIS A 54 -3.42 10.08 11.44
CA HIS A 54 -4.66 9.36 11.72
C HIS A 54 -5.84 9.86 10.89
N ARG A 55 -6.55 8.93 10.23
CA ARG A 55 -7.64 9.18 9.26
C ARG A 55 -7.22 9.99 8.02
N GLY A 56 -5.94 10.07 7.74
CA GLY A 56 -5.36 10.73 6.59
C GLY A 56 -4.50 9.80 5.76
N ILE A 57 -3.53 10.40 5.08
CA ILE A 57 -2.54 9.71 4.25
C ILE A 57 -1.14 9.98 4.83
N LEU A 58 -0.40 8.90 5.05
CA LEU A 58 1.01 8.94 5.42
C LEU A 58 1.84 8.59 4.19
N PHE A 59 2.55 9.58 3.65
CA PHE A 59 3.37 9.43 2.45
C PHE A 59 4.86 9.43 2.77
N PHE A 60 5.57 8.40 2.28
CA PHE A 60 7.01 8.27 2.35
C PHE A 60 7.60 8.31 0.94
N ASP A 61 8.39 9.34 0.65
CA ASP A 61 9.20 9.37 -0.56
C ASP A 61 10.58 8.76 -0.28
N GLU A 62 11.21 8.19 -1.30
CA GLU A 62 12.52 7.53 -1.18
C GLU A 62 12.59 6.53 -0.01
N LEU A 63 11.59 5.68 0.11
CA LEU A 63 11.39 4.75 1.24
C LEU A 63 12.66 4.04 1.74
N PRO A 64 13.59 3.53 0.89
CA PRO A 64 14.82 2.87 1.36
C PRO A 64 15.83 3.81 2.03
N HIS A 65 15.63 5.13 1.96
CA HIS A 65 16.53 6.10 2.59
C HIS A 65 16.20 6.31 4.08
N PHE A 66 15.03 5.88 4.54
CA PHE A 66 14.71 5.91 5.97
C PHE A 66 15.54 4.89 6.76
N SER A 67 15.87 5.23 8.00
CA SER A 67 16.61 4.33 8.86
C SER A 67 15.80 3.05 9.13
N LYS A 68 16.51 1.94 9.30
CA LYS A 68 15.89 0.64 9.60
C LYS A 68 15.00 0.72 10.85
N SER A 69 15.39 1.50 11.86
CA SER A 69 14.60 1.68 13.09
C SER A 69 13.26 2.37 12.85
N VAL A 70 13.21 3.34 11.93
CA VAL A 70 11.96 4.01 11.53
C VAL A 70 11.06 3.04 10.78
N LEU A 71 11.58 2.31 9.79
CA LEU A 71 10.82 1.33 9.01
C LEU A 71 10.27 0.19 9.89
N GLU A 72 11.07 -0.33 10.82
CA GLU A 72 10.61 -1.36 11.76
C GLU A 72 9.56 -0.82 12.74
N ALA A 73 9.67 0.44 13.16
CA ALA A 73 8.67 1.07 14.04
C ALA A 73 7.31 1.29 13.36
N LEU A 74 7.25 1.36 12.02
CA LEU A 74 5.99 1.43 11.27
C LEU A 74 5.22 0.11 11.26
N ARG A 75 5.84 -1.01 11.62
CA ARG A 75 5.20 -2.33 11.57
C ARG A 75 3.99 -2.45 12.48
N GLU A 76 4.07 -1.88 13.67
CA GLU A 76 2.97 -1.86 14.63
C GLU A 76 1.79 -1.01 14.11
N PRO A 77 1.96 0.28 13.78
CA PRO A 77 0.85 1.10 13.29
C PRO A 77 0.23 0.60 11.99
N LEU A 78 1.01 0.02 11.08
CA LEU A 78 0.49 -0.58 9.85
C LEU A 78 -0.33 -1.86 10.07
N GLN A 79 -0.11 -2.57 11.18
CA GLN A 79 -0.81 -3.80 11.50
C GLN A 79 -2.01 -3.56 12.41
N ASP A 80 -1.78 -2.80 13.50
CA ASP A 80 -2.70 -2.72 14.62
C ASP A 80 -3.47 -1.40 14.64
N ASN A 81 -3.17 -0.49 13.69
CA ASN A 81 -3.74 0.88 13.61
C ASN A 81 -3.58 1.67 14.90
N LYS A 82 -2.52 1.41 15.67
CA LYS A 82 -2.21 2.00 16.97
C LYS A 82 -0.71 2.20 17.13
N ILE A 83 -0.36 3.17 17.97
CA ILE A 83 1.01 3.43 18.39
C ILE A 83 1.07 3.41 19.91
N HIS A 84 1.92 2.58 20.47
CA HIS A 84 2.19 2.55 21.90
C HIS A 84 3.46 3.34 22.22
N ILE A 85 3.31 4.42 23.00
CA ILE A 85 4.43 5.18 23.52
C ILE A 85 4.61 4.81 24.99
N SER A 86 5.67 4.06 25.28
CA SER A 86 6.07 3.74 26.65
C SER A 86 7.25 4.61 27.06
N ARG A 87 7.09 5.39 28.12
CA ARG A 87 8.13 6.22 28.77
C ARG A 87 8.13 5.93 30.26
N VAL A 88 9.18 6.36 30.95
CA VAL A 88 9.33 6.11 32.40
C VAL A 88 8.08 6.49 33.19
N ASN A 89 7.43 7.58 32.83
CA ASN A 89 6.31 8.16 33.56
C ASN A 89 4.97 8.14 32.83
N ALA A 90 4.88 7.50 31.61
CA ALA A 90 3.65 7.49 30.85
C ALA A 90 3.61 6.33 29.84
N LYS A 91 2.49 5.61 29.85
CA LYS A 91 2.11 4.68 28.77
C LYS A 91 0.90 5.27 28.07
N VAL A 92 1.05 5.64 26.81
CA VAL A 92 -0.02 6.27 26.03
C VAL A 92 -0.20 5.51 24.73
N GLU A 93 -1.46 5.23 24.39
CA GLU A 93 -1.84 4.65 23.11
C GLU A 93 -2.46 5.76 22.25
N TYR A 94 -1.98 5.89 21.02
CA TYR A 94 -2.56 6.79 20.01
C TYR A 94 -3.13 5.99 18.86
N PRO A 95 -4.32 6.34 18.33
CA PRO A 95 -4.83 5.73 17.11
C PRO A 95 -3.97 6.17 15.91
N SER A 96 -3.74 5.23 14.97
CA SER A 96 -2.92 5.46 13.77
C SER A 96 -3.52 4.77 12.55
N ASP A 97 -4.83 4.93 12.37
CA ASP A 97 -5.54 4.42 11.19
C ASP A 97 -5.36 5.41 10.03
N PHE A 98 -4.48 5.10 9.09
CA PHE A 98 -4.12 5.94 7.94
C PHE A 98 -3.93 5.10 6.69
N LEU A 99 -4.03 5.73 5.52
CA LEU A 99 -3.58 5.14 4.26
C LEU A 99 -2.06 5.34 4.15
N PHE A 100 -1.31 4.25 4.18
CA PHE A 100 0.13 4.29 3.94
C PHE A 100 0.44 4.26 2.46
N VAL A 101 1.29 5.19 2.07
CA VAL A 101 1.72 5.33 0.70
C VAL A 101 3.22 5.58 0.67
N ALA A 102 3.94 4.92 -0.24
CA ALA A 102 5.36 5.11 -0.37
C ALA A 102 5.83 5.04 -1.82
N ALA A 103 6.87 5.80 -2.14
CA ALA A 103 7.57 5.76 -3.41
C ALA A 103 9.03 5.33 -3.19
N MET A 104 9.59 4.62 -4.18
CA MET A 104 11.01 4.28 -4.19
C MET A 104 11.53 4.11 -5.61
N ASN A 105 12.78 4.40 -5.81
CA ASN A 105 13.47 4.11 -7.06
C ASN A 105 13.76 2.59 -7.21
N PRO A 106 13.93 2.08 -8.44
CA PRO A 106 14.23 0.66 -8.67
C PRO A 106 15.66 0.27 -8.26
N CYS A 107 16.56 1.26 -8.14
CA CYS A 107 17.96 1.13 -7.74
C CYS A 107 18.49 2.47 -7.22
N PRO A 108 19.71 2.53 -6.62
CA PRO A 108 20.26 3.76 -6.10
C PRO A 108 20.38 4.91 -7.11
N CYS A 109 20.70 4.63 -8.39
CA CYS A 109 20.81 5.66 -9.43
C CYS A 109 19.47 5.99 -10.12
N GLY A 110 18.39 5.24 -9.85
CA GLY A 110 17.06 5.42 -10.46
C GLY A 110 16.90 4.88 -11.87
N ASN A 111 17.99 4.53 -12.58
CA ASN A 111 17.95 4.25 -14.02
C ASN A 111 17.73 2.78 -14.41
N LEU A 112 17.56 1.86 -13.45
CA LEU A 112 17.45 0.42 -13.74
C LEU A 112 16.32 0.06 -14.73
N LEU A 113 15.26 0.85 -14.72
CA LEU A 113 14.10 0.66 -15.61
C LEU A 113 13.93 1.78 -16.63
N HIS A 114 14.95 2.65 -16.78
CA HIS A 114 14.88 3.76 -17.70
C HIS A 114 15.16 3.30 -19.13
N ALA A 115 14.27 3.63 -20.09
CA ALA A 115 14.39 3.19 -21.49
C ALA A 115 15.64 3.74 -22.20
N HIS A 116 16.10 4.96 -21.81
CA HIS A 116 17.16 5.70 -22.52
C HIS A 116 18.39 6.01 -21.67
N LYS A 117 18.41 5.61 -20.39
CA LYS A 117 19.55 5.84 -19.49
C LYS A 117 20.04 4.52 -18.93
N GLU A 118 21.33 4.29 -19.03
CA GLU A 118 21.96 3.08 -18.51
C GLU A 118 22.07 3.11 -16.98
N CYS A 119 21.76 1.99 -16.35
CA CYS A 119 21.96 1.83 -14.92
C CYS A 119 23.45 1.58 -14.62
N ARG A 120 24.03 2.37 -13.72
CA ARG A 120 25.43 2.28 -13.31
C ARG A 120 25.65 1.53 -11.99
N CYS A 121 24.60 0.99 -11.41
CA CYS A 121 24.67 0.27 -10.15
C CYS A 121 25.16 -1.15 -10.37
N SER A 122 26.06 -1.64 -9.50
CA SER A 122 26.37 -3.07 -9.47
C SER A 122 25.15 -3.88 -8.95
N GLU A 123 25.11 -5.18 -9.25
CA GLU A 123 24.05 -6.06 -8.72
C GLU A 123 24.04 -6.05 -7.19
N LEU A 124 25.21 -5.99 -6.55
CA LEU A 124 25.34 -5.91 -5.10
C LEU A 124 24.74 -4.63 -4.54
N ASP A 125 24.91 -3.49 -5.21
CA ASP A 125 24.33 -2.22 -4.78
C ASP A 125 22.79 -2.24 -4.87
N ILE A 126 22.26 -2.84 -5.95
CA ILE A 126 20.81 -3.02 -6.13
C ILE A 126 20.24 -3.92 -5.03
N VAL A 127 20.89 -5.04 -4.74
CA VAL A 127 20.49 -5.96 -3.67
C VAL A 127 20.55 -5.29 -2.31
N ARG A 128 21.64 -4.59 -1.98
CA ARG A 128 21.79 -3.84 -0.71
C ARG A 128 20.73 -2.77 -0.56
N TYR A 129 20.41 -2.05 -1.63
CA TYR A 129 19.38 -1.03 -1.64
C TYR A 129 17.99 -1.61 -1.35
N LYS A 130 17.63 -2.70 -2.03
CA LYS A 130 16.35 -3.38 -1.81
C LYS A 130 16.25 -4.00 -0.42
N ASN A 131 17.34 -4.57 0.10
CA ASN A 131 17.37 -5.22 1.41
C ASN A 131 17.30 -4.25 2.60
N ARG A 132 17.31 -2.93 2.35
CA ARG A 132 16.95 -1.95 3.40
C ARG A 132 15.51 -2.11 3.88
N LEU A 133 14.64 -2.62 3.02
CA LEU A 133 13.26 -2.94 3.34
C LEU A 133 13.17 -4.41 3.75
N SER A 134 12.85 -4.66 5.02
CA SER A 134 12.70 -6.02 5.53
C SER A 134 11.46 -6.71 4.98
N ASP A 135 11.53 -8.03 4.77
CA ASP A 135 10.37 -8.82 4.34
C ASP A 135 9.16 -8.66 5.28
N PRO A 136 9.33 -8.66 6.63
CA PRO A 136 8.22 -8.41 7.54
C PRO A 136 7.57 -7.04 7.39
N PHE A 137 8.33 -6.00 7.01
CA PHE A 137 7.77 -4.68 6.70
C PHE A 137 6.98 -4.73 5.39
N LEU A 138 7.57 -5.31 4.35
CA LEU A 138 6.93 -5.40 3.02
C LEU A 138 5.69 -6.28 3.01
N ASP A 139 5.62 -7.29 3.87
CA ASP A 139 4.40 -8.10 4.06
C ASP A 139 3.20 -7.29 4.59
N ARG A 140 3.43 -6.08 5.10
CA ARG A 140 2.37 -5.17 5.54
C ARG A 140 1.84 -4.28 4.42
N ILE A 141 2.55 -4.21 3.31
CA ILE A 141 2.13 -3.47 2.13
C ILE A 141 1.20 -4.36 1.29
N ASP A 142 0.04 -3.84 0.95
CA ASP A 142 -0.97 -4.62 0.22
C ASP A 142 -0.73 -4.63 -1.29
N LEU A 143 -0.27 -3.51 -1.84
CA LEU A 143 -0.08 -3.30 -3.27
C LEU A 143 1.32 -2.77 -3.57
N CYS A 144 2.03 -3.44 -4.49
CA CYS A 144 3.29 -2.99 -5.07
C CYS A 144 3.13 -2.88 -6.57
N VAL A 145 3.32 -1.68 -7.14
CA VAL A 145 3.15 -1.45 -8.58
C VAL A 145 4.42 -0.89 -9.20
N VAL A 146 4.78 -1.43 -10.34
CA VAL A 146 5.87 -0.90 -11.16
C VAL A 146 5.34 0.21 -12.04
N MET A 147 5.85 1.44 -11.83
CA MET A 147 5.51 2.58 -12.68
C MET A 147 6.41 2.60 -13.91
N GLN A 148 5.82 2.72 -15.08
CA GLN A 148 6.56 2.94 -16.32
C GLN A 148 6.74 4.43 -16.56
N GLN A 149 7.72 4.79 -17.36
CA GLN A 149 7.88 6.17 -17.81
C GLN A 149 6.74 6.53 -18.76
N VAL A 150 6.15 7.69 -18.51
CA VAL A 150 5.14 8.28 -19.40
C VAL A 150 5.85 8.98 -20.53
N ALA A 151 5.54 8.61 -21.77
CA ALA A 151 6.03 9.32 -22.95
C ALA A 151 5.21 10.62 -23.17
N PRO A 152 5.82 11.66 -23.77
CA PRO A 152 5.09 12.89 -24.09
C PRO A 152 3.87 12.68 -25.00
N SER A 153 3.85 11.57 -25.74
CA SER A 153 2.73 11.15 -26.59
C SER A 153 1.62 10.41 -25.86
N ASP A 154 1.84 10.01 -24.61
CA ASP A 154 0.84 9.24 -23.88
C ASP A 154 -0.32 10.13 -23.47
N THR A 155 -1.53 9.64 -23.74
CA THR A 155 -2.76 10.31 -23.36
C THR A 155 -3.38 9.63 -22.14
N SER A 156 -4.02 10.42 -21.29
CA SER A 156 -4.75 9.87 -20.14
C SER A 156 -5.91 8.99 -20.60
N SER A 157 -5.94 7.73 -20.18
CA SER A 157 -7.00 6.78 -20.53
C SER A 157 -8.26 6.94 -19.66
N ILE A 158 -8.13 7.52 -18.47
CA ILE A 158 -9.23 7.71 -17.52
C ILE A 158 -9.05 9.02 -16.74
N SER A 159 -10.12 9.76 -16.57
CA SER A 159 -10.14 11.00 -15.79
C SER A 159 -10.38 10.73 -14.30
N SER A 160 -9.95 11.66 -13.43
CA SER A 160 -10.22 11.59 -11.98
C SER A 160 -11.73 11.51 -11.67
N ARG A 161 -12.57 12.14 -12.48
CA ARG A 161 -14.03 12.06 -12.35
C ARG A 161 -14.56 10.66 -12.61
N GLN A 162 -14.11 10.00 -13.68
CA GLN A 162 -14.48 8.61 -13.99
C GLN A 162 -14.02 7.65 -12.91
N MET A 163 -12.78 7.83 -12.38
CA MET A 163 -12.30 7.05 -11.24
C MET A 163 -13.20 7.22 -10.01
N HIS A 164 -13.58 8.46 -9.71
CA HIS A 164 -14.44 8.76 -8.57
C HIS A 164 -15.82 8.12 -8.72
N GLU A 165 -16.45 8.25 -9.90
CA GLU A 165 -17.74 7.64 -10.20
C GLU A 165 -17.67 6.11 -10.01
N LYS A 166 -16.61 5.47 -10.50
CA LYS A 166 -16.38 4.03 -10.33
C LYS A 166 -16.24 3.62 -8.86
N ILE A 167 -15.53 4.39 -8.07
CA ILE A 167 -15.37 4.15 -6.63
C ILE A 167 -16.73 4.27 -5.91
N LEU A 168 -17.56 5.23 -6.28
CA LEU A 168 -18.91 5.38 -5.71
C LEU A 168 -19.82 4.20 -6.06
N GLU A 169 -19.73 3.65 -7.27
CA GLU A 169 -20.45 2.43 -7.65
C GLU A 169 -20.06 1.26 -6.75
N VAL A 170 -18.75 1.01 -6.63
CA VAL A 170 -18.20 -0.05 -5.76
C VAL A 170 -18.66 0.16 -4.30
N TYR A 171 -18.62 1.38 -3.80
CA TYR A 171 -19.06 1.68 -2.44
C TYR A 171 -20.54 1.36 -2.21
N ARG A 172 -21.42 1.63 -3.19
CA ARG A 172 -22.84 1.26 -3.14
C ARG A 172 -23.02 -0.25 -3.10
N MET A 173 -22.30 -0.98 -3.96
CA MET A 173 -22.33 -2.46 -3.99
C MET A 173 -21.87 -3.07 -2.66
N VAL A 174 -20.77 -2.59 -2.10
CA VAL A 174 -20.27 -3.02 -0.79
C VAL A 174 -21.32 -2.82 0.31
N LYS A 175 -22.02 -1.69 0.31
CA LYS A 175 -23.11 -1.42 1.25
C LYS A 175 -24.33 -2.32 1.03
N GLN A 176 -24.75 -2.52 -0.22
CA GLN A 176 -25.88 -3.40 -0.58
C GLN A 176 -25.62 -4.86 -0.16
N ARG A 177 -24.35 -5.30 -0.24
CA ARG A 177 -23.92 -6.62 0.25
C ARG A 177 -23.97 -6.75 1.79
N GLY A 178 -24.30 -5.70 2.52
CA GLY A 178 -24.35 -5.69 3.99
C GLY A 178 -22.98 -5.65 4.67
N GLN A 179 -21.95 -5.30 3.95
CA GLN A 179 -20.59 -5.14 4.48
C GLN A 179 -20.48 -3.80 5.21
N LYS A 180 -20.10 -3.83 6.49
CA LYS A 180 -20.01 -2.63 7.34
C LYS A 180 -18.67 -1.93 7.25
N SER A 181 -17.59 -2.69 7.02
CA SER A 181 -16.21 -2.21 6.98
C SER A 181 -15.68 -2.18 5.54
N PHE A 182 -14.69 -1.35 5.27
CA PHE A 182 -13.95 -1.44 4.01
C PHE A 182 -13.31 -2.82 3.84
N THR A 183 -13.19 -3.30 2.61
CA THR A 183 -12.66 -4.63 2.29
C THR A 183 -11.27 -4.86 2.90
N ALA A 184 -10.42 -3.85 2.95
CA ALA A 184 -9.11 -3.93 3.59
C ALA A 184 -9.18 -4.24 5.10
N LYS A 185 -10.28 -3.88 5.78
CA LYS A 185 -10.47 -4.02 7.24
C LYS A 185 -11.33 -5.22 7.64
N LEU A 186 -11.71 -6.07 6.72
CA LEU A 186 -12.48 -7.28 7.03
C LEU A 186 -11.71 -8.18 8.01
N SER A 187 -12.42 -8.67 9.01
CA SER A 187 -11.97 -9.75 9.89
C SER A 187 -11.91 -11.09 9.13
N ASP A 188 -11.28 -12.10 9.71
CA ASP A 188 -11.18 -13.41 9.07
C ASP A 188 -12.54 -14.02 8.77
N ALA A 189 -13.49 -13.92 9.70
CA ALA A 189 -14.87 -14.41 9.51
C ALA A 189 -15.61 -13.63 8.39
N GLU A 190 -15.35 -12.33 8.26
CA GLU A 190 -15.93 -11.51 7.20
C GLU A 190 -15.28 -11.79 5.84
N ILE A 191 -13.99 -12.15 5.80
CA ILE A 191 -13.32 -12.60 4.56
C ILE A 191 -14.00 -13.87 4.05
N ASP A 192 -14.22 -14.86 4.92
CA ASP A 192 -14.87 -16.11 4.53
C ASP A 192 -16.31 -15.87 4.02
N LYS A 193 -16.99 -14.84 4.54
CA LYS A 193 -18.33 -14.45 4.13
C LYS A 193 -18.39 -13.67 2.81
N PHE A 194 -17.49 -12.68 2.63
CA PHE A 194 -17.59 -11.72 1.55
C PHE A 194 -16.59 -11.94 0.40
N CYS A 195 -15.50 -12.69 0.65
CA CYS A 195 -14.50 -13.00 -0.37
C CYS A 195 -14.72 -14.42 -0.95
N VAL A 196 -15.93 -14.66 -1.45
CA VAL A 196 -16.28 -15.96 -2.05
C VAL A 196 -15.49 -16.17 -3.34
N LEU A 197 -14.78 -17.29 -3.42
CA LEU A 197 -13.95 -17.67 -4.56
C LEU A 197 -14.72 -18.65 -5.47
N SER A 198 -14.58 -18.50 -6.79
CA SER A 198 -14.95 -19.56 -7.74
C SER A 198 -14.01 -20.77 -7.57
N ALA A 199 -14.41 -21.92 -8.08
CA ALA A 199 -13.57 -23.13 -8.03
C ALA A 199 -12.20 -22.90 -8.71
N GLU A 200 -12.18 -22.19 -9.84
CA GLU A 200 -10.96 -21.85 -10.57
C GLU A 200 -10.09 -20.86 -9.79
N ALA A 201 -10.69 -19.86 -9.17
CA ALA A 201 -9.98 -18.87 -8.34
C ALA A 201 -9.31 -19.55 -7.15
N LYS A 202 -10.02 -20.48 -6.49
CA LYS A 202 -9.47 -21.28 -5.39
C LYS A 202 -8.29 -22.13 -5.84
N ALA A 203 -8.40 -22.83 -6.95
CA ALA A 203 -7.30 -23.64 -7.49
C ALA A 203 -6.04 -22.81 -7.78
N VAL A 204 -6.20 -21.60 -8.36
CA VAL A 204 -5.07 -20.69 -8.61
C VAL A 204 -4.46 -20.20 -7.31
N LEU A 205 -5.27 -19.84 -6.31
CA LEU A 205 -4.78 -19.41 -5.00
C LEU A 205 -4.01 -20.53 -4.31
N ASP A 206 -4.52 -21.74 -4.31
CA ASP A 206 -3.87 -22.94 -3.73
C ASP A 206 -2.52 -23.21 -4.41
N MET A 207 -2.46 -23.15 -5.74
CA MET A 207 -1.20 -23.26 -6.48
C MET A 207 -0.19 -22.16 -6.09
N ALA A 208 -0.66 -20.91 -5.93
CA ALA A 208 0.18 -19.79 -5.52
C ALA A 208 0.72 -19.97 -4.10
N VAL A 209 -0.10 -20.49 -3.17
CA VAL A 209 0.31 -20.81 -1.80
C VAL A 209 1.51 -21.77 -1.80
N HIS A 210 1.42 -22.88 -2.56
CA HIS A 210 2.51 -23.84 -2.66
C HIS A 210 3.74 -23.28 -3.38
N LYS A 211 3.55 -22.59 -4.51
CA LYS A 211 4.64 -22.09 -5.34
C LYS A 211 5.46 -20.98 -4.66
N PHE A 212 4.80 -20.12 -3.90
CA PHE A 212 5.41 -18.93 -3.30
C PHE A 212 5.55 -19.02 -1.77
N ALA A 213 5.22 -20.17 -1.17
CA ALA A 213 5.21 -20.39 0.28
C ALA A 213 4.50 -19.25 1.04
N LEU A 214 3.30 -18.90 0.59
CA LEU A 214 2.56 -17.76 1.13
C LEU A 214 2.13 -18.00 2.57
N SER A 215 2.37 -17.00 3.44
CA SER A 215 1.86 -17.02 4.80
C SER A 215 0.34 -16.86 4.82
N PHE A 216 -0.31 -17.31 5.89
CA PHE A 216 -1.76 -17.13 6.10
C PHE A 216 -2.19 -15.66 5.97
N ARG A 217 -1.40 -14.73 6.50
CA ARG A 217 -1.62 -13.28 6.35
C ARG A 217 -1.60 -12.87 4.88
N SER A 218 -0.63 -13.34 4.11
CA SER A 218 -0.52 -13.04 2.68
C SER A 218 -1.72 -13.55 1.89
N ILE A 219 -2.22 -14.75 2.21
CA ILE A 219 -3.42 -15.32 1.59
C ILE A 219 -4.64 -14.41 1.83
N LYS A 220 -4.87 -14.00 3.09
CA LYS A 220 -5.98 -13.10 3.44
C LYS A 220 -5.88 -11.74 2.75
N LYS A 221 -4.68 -11.18 2.61
CA LYS A 221 -4.45 -9.94 1.84
C LYS A 221 -4.79 -10.11 0.36
N ILE A 222 -4.34 -11.19 -0.27
CA ILE A 222 -4.67 -11.50 -1.67
C ILE A 222 -6.17 -11.60 -1.86
N GLN A 223 -6.88 -12.28 -0.96
CA GLN A 223 -8.34 -12.39 -1.01
C GLN A 223 -9.04 -11.02 -0.92
N LYS A 224 -8.58 -10.13 -0.02
CA LYS A 224 -9.10 -8.77 0.11
C LYS A 224 -8.87 -7.92 -1.14
N VAL A 225 -7.67 -7.99 -1.72
CA VAL A 225 -7.35 -7.28 -2.96
C VAL A 225 -8.18 -7.84 -4.11
N ALA A 226 -8.25 -9.17 -4.28
CA ALA A 226 -9.05 -9.81 -5.31
C ALA A 226 -10.55 -9.49 -5.16
N ARG A 227 -11.09 -9.39 -3.93
CA ARG A 227 -12.46 -8.92 -3.71
C ARG A 227 -12.67 -7.50 -4.21
N THR A 228 -11.72 -6.60 -3.96
CA THR A 228 -11.80 -5.22 -4.45
C THR A 228 -11.75 -5.16 -5.98
N ILE A 229 -10.90 -5.98 -6.63
CA ILE A 229 -10.83 -6.11 -8.08
C ILE A 229 -12.16 -6.63 -8.64
N ALA A 230 -12.72 -7.68 -8.03
CA ALA A 230 -14.03 -8.22 -8.43
C ALA A 230 -15.16 -7.18 -8.25
N ASP A 231 -15.13 -6.37 -7.19
CA ASP A 231 -16.08 -5.27 -6.99
C ASP A 231 -15.94 -4.20 -8.08
N LEU A 232 -14.72 -3.87 -8.52
CA LEU A 232 -14.46 -2.92 -9.61
C LEU A 232 -15.02 -3.38 -10.96
N ARG A 233 -15.10 -4.69 -11.21
CA ARG A 233 -15.75 -5.24 -12.41
C ARG A 233 -17.24 -5.58 -12.20
N ALA A 234 -17.82 -5.23 -11.05
CA ALA A 234 -19.19 -5.54 -10.65
C ALA A 234 -19.49 -7.05 -10.54
N GLY A 235 -18.49 -7.85 -10.12
CA GLY A 235 -18.61 -9.30 -9.96
C GLY A 235 -19.04 -9.70 -8.55
N ASP A 236 -19.98 -10.63 -8.42
CA ASP A 236 -20.43 -11.16 -7.13
C ASP A 236 -19.41 -12.10 -6.49
N VAL A 237 -18.70 -12.87 -7.32
CA VAL A 237 -17.72 -13.88 -6.91
C VAL A 237 -16.33 -13.47 -7.42
N ILE A 238 -15.32 -13.82 -6.65
CA ILE A 238 -13.92 -13.63 -7.05
C ILE A 238 -13.58 -14.69 -8.09
N GLU A 239 -13.17 -14.29 -9.26
CA GLU A 239 -12.78 -15.15 -10.35
C GLU A 239 -11.26 -15.34 -10.45
N LYS A 240 -10.85 -16.30 -11.28
CA LYS A 240 -9.43 -16.59 -11.58
C LYS A 240 -8.64 -15.33 -11.94
N GLY A 241 -9.21 -14.47 -12.80
CA GLY A 241 -8.56 -13.22 -13.22
C GLY A 241 -8.27 -12.28 -12.06
N ASP A 242 -9.21 -12.15 -11.12
CA ASP A 242 -9.07 -11.28 -9.95
C ASP A 242 -7.93 -11.75 -9.03
N ILE A 243 -7.76 -13.08 -8.86
CA ILE A 243 -6.64 -13.65 -8.09
C ILE A 243 -5.31 -13.44 -8.80
N LEU A 244 -5.25 -13.64 -10.11
CA LEU A 244 -4.02 -13.43 -10.88
C LEU A 244 -3.59 -11.97 -10.83
N GLU A 245 -4.53 -11.03 -10.96
CA GLU A 245 -4.26 -9.61 -10.82
C GLU A 245 -3.81 -9.26 -9.40
N ALA A 246 -4.50 -9.73 -8.37
CA ALA A 246 -4.10 -9.52 -6.97
C ALA A 246 -2.69 -10.05 -6.67
N LEU A 247 -2.31 -11.19 -7.25
CA LEU A 247 -0.97 -11.75 -7.15
C LEU A 247 0.08 -10.90 -7.86
N SER A 248 -0.28 -10.21 -8.95
CA SER A 248 0.64 -9.34 -9.68
C SER A 248 1.09 -8.13 -8.86
N TYR A 249 0.26 -7.67 -7.93
CA TYR A 249 0.57 -6.57 -7.00
C TYR A 249 1.40 -7.00 -5.78
N ARG A 250 1.66 -8.30 -5.63
CA ARG A 250 2.53 -8.78 -4.55
C ARG A 250 4.00 -8.64 -4.95
N ARG A 251 4.84 -8.31 -3.97
CA ARG A 251 6.30 -8.36 -4.14
C ARG A 251 6.71 -9.79 -4.51
N ARG A 252 7.54 -9.89 -5.52
CA ARG A 252 8.26 -11.11 -5.92
C ARG A 252 9.74 -10.98 -5.64
#